data_509f4cb66fcbfc046b0f3c461a5266cd
#
_entry.id   509f4cb66fcbfc046b0f3c461a5266cd
#
_cell.length_a   1.000
_cell.length_b   1.000
_cell.length_c   1.000
_cell.angle_alpha   90.00
_cell.angle_beta   90.00
_cell.angle_gamma   90.00
#
_symmetry.space_group_name_H-M   'P 1'
#
loop_
_entity.id
_entity.type
_entity.pdbx_description
1 polymer ?
#
loop_
_entity_poly.entity_id
_entity_poly.type
_entity_poly.pdbx_seq_one_letter_code
_entity_poly.pdbx_strand_id
1 'polypeptide(L)'
;MMSRKKQRSPLDRARPLRVAGQSLDEEIDDFAYDHLLAPMMLALMLIVVAALEWWRFLYEMKPNPLAYSVVALVGVAYAFYKVWRNRIKLKQLKQGRDGERAVAQYLEWFRSAGFFVFHDVPNGDANIDHLIVGPKGVFTIETKTLSKPERGPCKLSLVDGKILANGNPLERDPLIQAKAQAGWMMGFLKEARFDAHVWPVVLFPGWFVEPFDVRATGAWVLEPKAMGKFMENEPDRLSRDEVKAIGSAVTSYIRAELGKTA
;
A
#
# COMPACT_ATOMS: atom_id res chain seq x y z
N MET A 1 -4.76 41.11 -23.87
CA MET A 1 -4.98 39.99 -22.94
C MET A 1 -4.49 38.73 -23.64
N MET A 2 -3.22 38.33 -23.43
CA MET A 2 -2.59 37.18 -24.09
C MET A 2 -3.03 35.90 -23.39
N SER A 3 -3.78 35.04 -24.09
CA SER A 3 -4.14 33.71 -23.63
C SER A 3 -2.86 32.88 -23.43
N ARG A 4 -2.53 32.54 -22.17
CA ARG A 4 -1.48 31.56 -21.86
C ARG A 4 -1.89 30.22 -22.44
N LYS A 5 -1.28 29.80 -23.54
CA LYS A 5 -1.38 28.41 -24.03
C LYS A 5 -0.95 27.47 -22.90
N LYS A 6 -1.90 26.63 -22.44
CA LYS A 6 -1.65 25.57 -21.48
C LYS A 6 -0.57 24.64 -22.09
N GLN A 7 0.64 24.69 -21.58
CA GLN A 7 1.70 23.74 -21.99
C GLN A 7 1.33 22.36 -21.47
N ARG A 8 1.28 21.37 -22.35
CA ARG A 8 1.12 19.97 -21.95
C ARG A 8 2.46 19.44 -21.42
N SER A 9 2.40 18.67 -20.34
CA SER A 9 3.59 17.99 -19.81
C SER A 9 4.16 17.03 -20.87
N PRO A 10 5.48 16.99 -21.08
CA PRO A 10 6.09 16.00 -21.98
C PRO A 10 5.83 14.56 -21.53
N LEU A 11 5.42 14.33 -20.28
CA LEU A 11 5.12 13.02 -19.69
C LEU A 11 3.66 12.58 -19.90
N ASP A 12 2.78 13.40 -20.49
CA ASP A 12 1.36 13.07 -20.66
C ASP A 12 1.09 11.78 -21.46
N ARG A 13 2.03 11.35 -22.29
CA ARG A 13 1.94 10.08 -23.07
C ARG A 13 2.72 8.92 -22.48
N ALA A 14 3.55 9.18 -21.48
CA ALA A 14 4.49 8.21 -20.89
C ALA A 14 4.46 8.26 -19.37
N ARG A 15 3.26 8.43 -18.76
CA ARG A 15 3.15 8.31 -17.30
C ARG A 15 3.68 6.95 -16.89
N PRO A 16 4.66 6.88 -15.99
CA PRO A 16 5.13 5.63 -15.44
C PRO A 16 3.94 4.91 -14.76
N LEU A 17 3.94 3.59 -14.85
CA LEU A 17 3.03 2.78 -14.05
C LEU A 17 3.35 2.98 -12.56
N ARG A 18 2.38 2.72 -11.69
CA ARG A 18 2.57 2.84 -10.25
C ARG A 18 3.72 1.95 -9.77
N VAL A 19 4.46 2.45 -8.80
CA VAL A 19 5.49 1.68 -8.09
C VAL A 19 4.90 1.03 -6.85
N ALA A 20 5.54 -0.02 -6.36
CA ALA A 20 5.08 -0.73 -5.16
C ALA A 20 4.96 0.22 -3.96
N GLY A 21 3.83 0.15 -3.26
CA GLY A 21 3.54 0.97 -2.08
C GLY A 21 3.27 2.45 -2.39
N GLN A 22 2.96 2.82 -3.63
CA GLN A 22 2.67 4.21 -3.97
C GLN A 22 1.39 4.70 -3.32
N SER A 23 0.33 3.89 -3.30
CA SER A 23 -0.92 4.23 -2.60
C SER A 23 -0.71 4.41 -1.10
N LEU A 24 0.17 3.61 -0.49
CA LEU A 24 0.54 3.78 0.91
C LEU A 24 1.39 5.03 1.16
N ASP A 25 2.23 5.46 0.21
CA ASP A 25 2.92 6.75 0.31
C ASP A 25 1.89 7.90 0.31
N GLU A 26 0.93 7.88 -0.61
CA GLU A 26 -0.15 8.85 -0.68
C GLU A 26 -0.97 8.86 0.65
N GLU A 27 -1.36 7.68 1.18
CA GLU A 27 -2.04 7.59 2.48
C GLU A 27 -1.17 8.09 3.65
N ILE A 28 0.14 7.83 3.64
CA ILE A 28 1.07 8.31 4.66
C ILE A 28 1.16 9.84 4.63
N ASP A 29 1.26 10.43 3.45
CA ASP A 29 1.39 11.88 3.28
C ASP A 29 0.11 12.60 3.71
N ASP A 30 -1.06 12.11 3.30
CA ASP A 30 -2.37 12.64 3.73
C ASP A 30 -2.55 12.49 5.25
N PHE A 31 -2.24 11.32 5.78
CA PHE A 31 -2.32 11.09 7.22
C PHE A 31 -1.36 11.97 8.01
N ALA A 32 -0.13 12.15 7.52
CA ALA A 32 0.86 13.00 8.16
C ALA A 32 0.45 14.49 8.11
N TYR A 33 -0.10 14.94 6.99
CA TYR A 33 -0.62 16.29 6.85
C TYR A 33 -1.74 16.57 7.85
N ASP A 34 -2.80 15.75 7.86
CA ASP A 34 -4.00 15.97 8.67
C ASP A 34 -3.78 15.77 10.18
N HIS A 35 -2.94 14.80 10.54
CA HIS A 35 -2.82 14.36 11.93
C HIS A 35 -1.56 14.81 12.63
N LEU A 36 -0.54 15.22 11.87
CA LEU A 36 0.73 15.69 12.43
C LEU A 36 0.98 17.16 12.07
N LEU A 37 1.04 17.48 10.78
CA LEU A 37 1.46 18.80 10.32
C LEU A 37 0.44 19.88 10.67
N ALA A 38 -0.83 19.70 10.37
CA ALA A 38 -1.87 20.68 10.63
C ALA A 38 -1.99 21.06 12.13
N PRO A 39 -2.04 20.11 13.09
CA PRO A 39 -2.03 20.46 14.51
C PRO A 39 -0.74 21.14 14.98
N MET A 40 0.41 20.74 14.42
CA MET A 40 1.71 21.37 14.75
C MET A 40 1.76 22.81 14.26
N MET A 41 1.27 23.07 13.02
CA MET A 41 1.19 24.43 12.49
C MET A 41 0.26 25.33 13.30
N LEU A 42 -0.89 24.78 13.74
CA LEU A 42 -1.79 25.49 14.64
C LEU A 42 -1.11 25.81 15.98
N ALA A 43 -0.42 24.85 16.59
CA ALA A 43 0.32 25.06 17.82
C ALA A 43 1.43 26.13 17.65
N LEU A 44 2.18 26.08 16.57
CA LEU A 44 3.21 27.08 16.24
C LEU A 44 2.60 28.48 16.12
N MET A 45 1.48 28.61 15.39
CA MET A 45 0.78 29.88 15.24
C MET A 45 0.36 30.44 16.61
N LEU A 46 -0.18 29.60 17.51
CA LEU A 46 -0.57 30.04 18.85
C LEU A 46 0.64 30.47 19.71
N ILE A 47 1.77 29.79 19.58
CA ILE A 47 3.02 30.20 20.24
C ILE A 47 3.48 31.56 19.73
N VAL A 48 3.44 31.79 18.42
CA VAL A 48 3.80 33.08 17.82
C VAL A 48 2.90 34.21 18.33
N VAL A 49 1.59 33.97 18.38
CA VAL A 49 0.62 34.93 18.92
C VAL A 49 0.91 35.25 20.40
N ALA A 50 1.19 34.24 21.20
CA ALA A 50 1.56 34.43 22.60
C ALA A 50 2.86 35.24 22.75
N ALA A 51 3.87 34.96 21.94
CA ALA A 51 5.14 35.70 21.93
C ALA A 51 4.95 37.16 21.53
N LEU A 52 4.08 37.43 20.55
CA LEU A 52 3.73 38.80 20.15
C LEU A 52 3.03 39.58 21.26
N GLU A 53 2.16 38.92 22.06
CA GLU A 53 1.52 39.58 23.22
C GLU A 53 2.52 39.85 24.35
N TRP A 54 3.48 38.98 24.60
CA TRP A 54 4.58 39.26 25.51
C TRP A 54 5.43 40.45 25.04
N TRP A 55 5.72 40.53 23.75
CA TRP A 55 6.40 41.67 23.13
C TRP A 55 5.62 42.99 23.40
N ARG A 56 4.30 42.99 23.13
CA ARG A 56 3.44 44.16 23.38
C ARG A 56 3.42 44.56 24.85
N PHE A 57 3.42 43.59 25.80
CA PHE A 57 3.51 43.83 27.22
C PHE A 57 4.79 44.56 27.61
N LEU A 58 5.92 44.12 27.08
CA LEU A 58 7.22 44.76 27.36
C LEU A 58 7.34 46.21 26.86
N TYR A 59 6.55 46.57 25.83
CA TYR A 59 6.50 47.92 25.28
C TYR A 59 5.30 48.73 25.69
N GLU A 60 4.65 48.41 26.85
CA GLU A 60 3.56 49.16 27.48
C GLU A 60 2.27 49.32 26.64
N MET A 61 2.02 48.40 25.70
CA MET A 61 0.89 48.45 24.74
C MET A 61 -0.34 47.72 25.23
N LYS A 62 -0.82 47.86 26.43
CA LYS A 62 -2.03 47.20 27.06
C LYS A 62 -2.28 45.74 26.57
N PRO A 63 -1.33 44.87 26.70
CA PRO A 63 -1.45 43.46 26.23
C PRO A 63 -2.13 42.60 27.30
N ASN A 64 -2.57 41.41 26.86
CA ASN A 64 -3.01 40.36 27.80
C ASN A 64 -2.19 39.06 27.55
N PRO A 65 -0.89 39.05 27.89
CA PRO A 65 -0.02 37.92 27.56
C PRO A 65 -0.42 36.63 28.25
N LEU A 66 -1.04 36.70 29.44
CA LEU A 66 -1.49 35.53 30.17
C LEU A 66 -2.57 34.76 29.42
N ALA A 67 -3.58 35.45 28.89
CA ALA A 67 -4.66 34.82 28.13
C ALA A 67 -4.11 34.10 26.90
N TYR A 68 -3.26 34.73 26.12
CA TYR A 68 -2.65 34.12 24.91
C TYR A 68 -1.68 32.98 25.24
N SER A 69 -0.96 33.07 26.36
CA SER A 69 -0.10 31.98 26.83
C SER A 69 -0.91 30.74 27.26
N VAL A 70 -2.05 30.92 27.92
CA VAL A 70 -2.94 29.78 28.26
C VAL A 70 -3.51 29.13 27.00
N VAL A 71 -3.98 29.92 26.04
CA VAL A 71 -4.49 29.40 24.76
C VAL A 71 -3.39 28.65 23.99
N ALA A 72 -2.18 29.20 23.94
CA ALA A 72 -1.04 28.55 23.31
C ALA A 72 -0.68 27.23 23.99
N LEU A 73 -0.68 27.17 25.33
CA LEU A 73 -0.40 25.95 26.10
C LEU A 73 -1.41 24.85 25.79
N VAL A 74 -2.70 25.19 25.73
CA VAL A 74 -3.77 24.24 25.38
C VAL A 74 -3.59 23.72 23.95
N GLY A 75 -3.29 24.61 22.99
CA GLY A 75 -3.04 24.23 21.60
C GLY A 75 -1.83 23.32 21.44
N VAL A 76 -0.73 23.61 22.13
CA VAL A 76 0.46 22.74 22.13
C VAL A 76 0.18 21.38 22.74
N ALA A 77 -0.53 21.34 23.89
CA ALA A 77 -0.91 20.10 24.53
C ALA A 77 -1.81 19.23 23.64
N TYR A 78 -2.76 19.85 22.95
CA TYR A 78 -3.61 19.17 21.96
C TYR A 78 -2.81 18.61 20.78
N ALA A 79 -1.90 19.41 20.21
CA ALA A 79 -1.04 18.98 19.09
C ALA A 79 -0.17 17.79 19.52
N PHE A 80 0.47 17.88 20.69
CA PHE A 80 1.27 16.78 21.24
C PHE A 80 0.43 15.50 21.45
N TYR A 81 -0.76 15.63 22.01
CA TYR A 81 -1.69 14.49 22.19
C TYR A 81 -2.04 13.84 20.84
N LYS A 82 -2.40 14.66 19.84
CA LYS A 82 -2.78 14.17 18.50
C LYS A 82 -1.62 13.43 17.80
N VAL A 83 -0.42 14.01 17.84
CA VAL A 83 0.80 13.38 17.29
C VAL A 83 1.11 12.06 18.03
N TRP A 84 1.09 12.08 19.35
CA TRP A 84 1.40 10.89 20.15
C TRP A 84 0.39 9.75 19.94
N ARG A 85 -0.89 10.09 19.86
CA ARG A 85 -1.96 9.10 19.58
C ARG A 85 -1.82 8.44 18.21
N ASN A 86 -1.43 9.20 17.19
CA ASN A 86 -1.42 8.72 15.81
C ASN A 86 -0.09 8.07 15.37
N ARG A 87 0.96 8.14 16.21
CA ARG A 87 2.30 7.59 15.88
C ARG A 87 2.30 6.10 15.56
N ILE A 88 1.40 5.32 16.19
CA ILE A 88 1.31 3.87 15.97
C ILE A 88 0.77 3.59 14.57
N LYS A 89 -0.32 4.26 14.18
CA LYS A 89 -0.88 4.10 12.83
C LYS A 89 0.14 4.47 11.75
N LEU A 90 0.84 5.58 11.92
CA LEU A 90 1.90 6.00 10.98
C LEU A 90 3.00 4.94 10.87
N LYS A 91 3.41 4.34 12.00
CA LYS A 91 4.40 3.24 12.00
C LYS A 91 3.88 2.02 11.24
N GLN A 92 2.61 1.67 11.41
CA GLN A 92 1.97 0.54 10.71
C GLN A 92 1.91 0.77 9.20
N LEU A 93 1.51 1.96 8.76
CA LEU A 93 1.49 2.32 7.34
C LEU A 93 2.89 2.23 6.71
N LYS A 94 3.90 2.81 7.38
CA LYS A 94 5.29 2.72 6.92
C LYS A 94 5.79 1.27 6.85
N GLN A 95 5.46 0.44 7.84
CA GLN A 95 5.81 -0.98 7.83
C GLN A 95 5.13 -1.72 6.67
N GLY A 96 3.86 -1.44 6.37
CA GLY A 96 3.14 -1.97 5.22
C GLY A 96 3.86 -1.64 3.92
N ARG A 97 4.07 -0.36 3.65
CA ARG A 97 4.79 0.14 2.47
C ARG A 97 6.18 -0.51 2.30
N ASP A 98 6.96 -0.57 3.37
CA ASP A 98 8.31 -1.13 3.31
C ASP A 98 8.27 -2.64 3.01
N GLY A 99 7.24 -3.35 3.48
CA GLY A 99 6.97 -4.74 3.15
C GLY A 99 6.61 -4.96 1.69
N GLU A 100 5.71 -4.15 1.13
CA GLU A 100 5.36 -4.20 -0.29
C GLU A 100 6.57 -3.92 -1.18
N ARG A 101 7.40 -2.92 -0.84
CA ARG A 101 8.63 -2.63 -1.56
C ARG A 101 9.64 -3.78 -1.51
N ALA A 102 9.77 -4.43 -0.36
CA ALA A 102 10.62 -5.61 -0.22
C ALA A 102 10.13 -6.77 -1.09
N VAL A 103 8.82 -7.03 -1.10
CA VAL A 103 8.21 -8.05 -1.98
C VAL A 103 8.43 -7.69 -3.44
N ALA A 104 8.19 -6.44 -3.84
CA ALA A 104 8.40 -5.99 -5.21
C ALA A 104 9.80 -6.31 -5.74
N GLN A 105 10.85 -6.13 -4.91
CA GLN A 105 12.21 -6.47 -5.30
C GLN A 105 12.39 -7.96 -5.65
N TYR A 106 11.72 -8.86 -4.93
CA TYR A 106 11.71 -10.28 -5.28
C TYR A 106 10.95 -10.55 -6.58
N LEU A 107 9.84 -9.85 -6.80
CA LEU A 107 9.00 -10.06 -7.95
C LEU A 107 9.62 -9.50 -9.25
N GLU A 108 10.51 -8.51 -9.17
CA GLU A 108 11.21 -7.96 -10.35
C GLU A 108 12.04 -9.02 -11.10
N TRP A 109 12.49 -10.08 -10.41
CA TRP A 109 13.15 -11.20 -11.06
C TRP A 109 12.26 -11.86 -12.14
N PHE A 110 10.94 -11.96 -11.90
CA PHE A 110 10.02 -12.53 -12.87
C PHE A 110 9.93 -11.69 -14.15
N ARG A 111 10.14 -10.39 -14.07
CA ARG A 111 10.20 -9.50 -15.25
C ARG A 111 11.35 -9.90 -16.18
N SER A 112 12.51 -10.23 -15.64
CA SER A 112 13.64 -10.70 -16.41
C SER A 112 13.41 -12.09 -17.06
N ALA A 113 12.52 -12.89 -16.46
CA ALA A 113 12.08 -14.19 -16.99
C ALA A 113 10.93 -14.08 -18.01
N GLY A 114 10.54 -12.87 -18.42
CA GLY A 114 9.54 -12.63 -19.46
C GLY A 114 8.09 -12.54 -18.97
N PHE A 115 7.88 -12.41 -17.67
CA PHE A 115 6.56 -12.13 -17.09
C PHE A 115 6.30 -10.62 -17.07
N PHE A 116 5.03 -10.23 -17.14
CA PHE A 116 4.63 -8.89 -16.79
C PHE A 116 4.44 -8.80 -15.28
N VAL A 117 5.06 -7.80 -14.67
CA VAL A 117 4.92 -7.53 -13.23
C VAL A 117 4.39 -6.12 -13.06
N PHE A 118 3.28 -5.98 -12.36
CA PHE A 118 2.64 -4.70 -12.05
C PHE A 118 2.57 -4.55 -10.54
N HIS A 119 2.59 -3.32 -10.07
CA HIS A 119 2.48 -2.97 -8.67
C HIS A 119 1.37 -1.95 -8.47
N ASP A 120 0.71 -2.00 -7.32
CA ASP A 120 -0.30 -1.04 -6.90
C ASP A 120 -1.39 -0.84 -7.99
N VAL A 121 -1.98 -1.97 -8.43
CA VAL A 121 -2.96 -2.00 -9.52
C VAL A 121 -4.33 -1.56 -9.00
N PRO A 122 -4.92 -0.47 -9.51
CA PRO A 122 -6.25 -0.03 -9.09
C PRO A 122 -7.31 -1.11 -9.28
N ASN A 123 -8.19 -1.25 -8.29
CA ASN A 123 -9.25 -2.25 -8.26
C ASN A 123 -10.49 -1.62 -7.60
N GLY A 124 -11.14 -0.65 -8.25
CA GLY A 124 -12.20 0.14 -7.64
C GLY A 124 -11.67 1.03 -6.51
N ASP A 125 -12.23 0.88 -5.31
CA ASP A 125 -11.83 1.67 -4.12
C ASP A 125 -10.59 1.11 -3.39
N ALA A 126 -9.99 0.04 -3.93
CA ALA A 126 -8.80 -0.61 -3.37
C ALA A 126 -7.73 -0.79 -4.45
N ASN A 127 -6.59 -1.35 -4.07
CA ASN A 127 -5.54 -1.72 -5.01
C ASN A 127 -5.13 -3.18 -4.80
N ILE A 128 -4.60 -3.80 -5.86
CA ILE A 128 -3.88 -5.06 -5.78
C ILE A 128 -2.40 -4.71 -5.62
N ASP A 129 -1.76 -5.14 -4.53
CA ASP A 129 -0.37 -4.77 -4.21
C ASP A 129 0.56 -5.13 -5.36
N HIS A 130 0.45 -6.38 -5.87
CA HIS A 130 1.21 -6.81 -7.05
C HIS A 130 0.38 -7.75 -7.93
N LEU A 131 0.64 -7.69 -9.22
CA LEU A 131 0.03 -8.56 -10.23
C LEU A 131 1.11 -9.11 -11.14
N ILE A 132 1.11 -10.42 -11.34
CA ILE A 132 2.03 -11.10 -12.27
C ILE A 132 1.20 -11.77 -13.37
N VAL A 133 1.60 -11.57 -14.63
CA VAL A 133 1.03 -12.25 -15.79
C VAL A 133 2.14 -13.03 -16.49
N GLY A 134 1.97 -14.31 -16.65
CA GLY A 134 2.96 -15.19 -17.26
C GLY A 134 2.39 -16.48 -17.80
N PRO A 135 3.22 -17.38 -18.33
CA PRO A 135 2.77 -18.64 -18.94
C PRO A 135 1.93 -19.53 -18.03
N LYS A 136 2.13 -19.44 -16.71
CA LYS A 136 1.42 -20.23 -15.70
C LYS A 136 0.04 -19.66 -15.33
N GLY A 137 -0.32 -18.48 -15.86
CA GLY A 137 -1.56 -17.77 -15.56
C GLY A 137 -1.33 -16.37 -15.00
N VAL A 138 -2.32 -15.88 -14.29
CA VAL A 138 -2.34 -14.55 -13.66
C VAL A 138 -2.32 -14.72 -12.15
N PHE A 139 -1.48 -13.97 -11.44
CA PHE A 139 -1.32 -14.06 -9.98
C PHE A 139 -1.63 -12.70 -9.37
N THR A 140 -2.70 -12.63 -8.58
CA THR A 140 -2.99 -11.46 -7.74
C THR A 140 -2.35 -11.67 -6.38
N ILE A 141 -1.53 -10.73 -5.94
CA ILE A 141 -0.66 -10.89 -4.78
C ILE A 141 -0.98 -9.80 -3.77
N GLU A 142 -1.40 -10.23 -2.60
CA GLU A 142 -1.55 -9.44 -1.39
C GLU A 142 -0.30 -9.59 -0.52
N THR A 143 0.29 -8.49 -0.07
CA THR A 143 1.44 -8.49 0.84
C THR A 143 1.00 -8.21 2.26
N LYS A 144 1.33 -9.11 3.18
CA LYS A 144 1.02 -8.94 4.59
C LYS A 144 2.27 -8.82 5.45
N THR A 145 2.59 -7.61 5.84
CA THR A 145 3.77 -7.33 6.67
C THR A 145 3.40 -7.40 8.14
N LEU A 146 3.92 -8.40 8.84
CA LEU A 146 3.72 -8.59 10.27
C LEU A 146 4.98 -8.20 11.05
N SER A 147 4.79 -7.54 12.20
CA SER A 147 5.88 -7.27 13.14
C SER A 147 6.41 -8.58 13.71
N LYS A 148 7.73 -8.72 13.72
CA LYS A 148 8.38 -9.88 14.30
C LYS A 148 8.57 -9.70 15.80
N PRO A 149 8.41 -10.76 16.62
CA PRO A 149 8.78 -10.73 18.01
C PRO A 149 10.31 -10.53 18.14
N GLU A 150 10.77 -9.88 19.20
CA GLU A 150 12.20 -9.70 19.45
C GLU A 150 12.94 -11.03 19.63
N ARG A 151 12.26 -12.04 20.18
CA ARG A 151 12.78 -13.40 20.39
C ARG A 151 11.70 -14.42 20.05
N GLY A 152 12.13 -15.57 19.54
CA GLY A 152 11.25 -16.68 19.24
C GLY A 152 10.99 -16.87 17.72
N PRO A 153 10.20 -17.87 17.35
CA PRO A 153 9.93 -18.19 15.95
C PRO A 153 9.05 -17.12 15.28
N CYS A 154 9.27 -16.93 13.98
CA CYS A 154 8.37 -16.18 13.11
C CYS A 154 7.70 -17.18 12.17
N LYS A 155 6.64 -17.84 12.65
CA LYS A 155 6.01 -18.99 12.01
C LYS A 155 4.52 -18.73 11.78
N LEU A 156 4.06 -19.07 10.58
CA LEU A 156 2.65 -19.08 10.22
C LEU A 156 2.18 -20.51 10.08
N SER A 157 1.05 -20.79 10.66
CA SER A 157 0.35 -22.08 10.53
C SER A 157 -1.09 -21.85 10.12
N LEU A 158 -1.69 -22.86 9.49
CA LEU A 158 -3.11 -22.87 9.15
C LEU A 158 -3.85 -23.81 10.09
N VAL A 159 -4.84 -23.30 10.81
CA VAL A 159 -5.72 -24.07 11.68
C VAL A 159 -7.17 -23.68 11.39
N ASP A 160 -8.01 -24.64 11.11
CA ASP A 160 -9.44 -24.44 10.80
C ASP A 160 -9.71 -23.36 9.73
N GLY A 161 -8.88 -23.37 8.67
CA GLY A 161 -8.98 -22.41 7.56
C GLY A 161 -8.52 -20.99 7.89
N LYS A 162 -7.94 -20.75 9.08
CA LYS A 162 -7.41 -19.43 9.51
C LYS A 162 -5.90 -19.44 9.61
N ILE A 163 -5.28 -18.36 9.21
CA ILE A 163 -3.83 -18.17 9.37
C ILE A 163 -3.54 -17.68 10.79
N LEU A 164 -2.66 -18.40 11.47
CA LEU A 164 -2.15 -18.05 12.80
C LEU A 164 -0.69 -17.62 12.72
N ALA A 165 -0.35 -16.50 13.33
CA ALA A 165 1.02 -16.04 13.51
C ALA A 165 1.50 -16.42 14.92
N ASN A 166 2.45 -17.36 15.02
CA ASN A 166 2.93 -17.92 16.30
C ASN A 166 1.77 -18.40 17.20
N GLY A 167 0.76 -19.06 16.60
CA GLY A 167 -0.41 -19.56 17.30
C GLY A 167 -1.53 -18.55 17.57
N ASN A 168 -1.34 -17.26 17.22
CA ASN A 168 -2.36 -16.23 17.40
C ASN A 168 -3.04 -15.87 16.07
N PRO A 169 -4.37 -15.69 16.06
CA PRO A 169 -5.08 -15.28 14.86
C PRO A 169 -4.65 -13.88 14.40
N LEU A 170 -4.67 -13.66 13.09
CA LEU A 170 -4.46 -12.33 12.53
C LEU A 170 -5.68 -11.44 12.80
N GLU A 171 -5.44 -10.15 13.01
CA GLU A 171 -6.50 -9.15 13.22
C GLU A 171 -7.47 -9.07 12.04
N ARG A 172 -6.96 -9.23 10.82
CA ARG A 172 -7.74 -9.34 9.58
C ARG A 172 -7.29 -10.56 8.80
N ASP A 173 -8.25 -11.29 8.24
CA ASP A 173 -7.95 -12.44 7.40
C ASP A 173 -7.52 -12.00 5.98
N PRO A 174 -6.25 -12.17 5.61
CA PRO A 174 -5.76 -11.75 4.30
C PRO A 174 -6.28 -12.65 3.15
N LEU A 175 -6.79 -13.84 3.46
CA LEU A 175 -7.37 -14.73 2.45
C LEU A 175 -8.64 -14.14 1.84
N ILE A 176 -9.44 -13.40 2.62
CA ILE A 176 -10.65 -12.73 2.14
C ILE A 176 -10.26 -11.69 1.09
N GLN A 177 -9.26 -10.87 1.39
CA GLN A 177 -8.77 -9.82 0.50
C GLN A 177 -8.16 -10.41 -0.78
N ALA A 178 -7.27 -11.40 -0.66
CA ALA A 178 -6.65 -12.05 -1.81
C ALA A 178 -7.68 -12.69 -2.76
N LYS A 179 -8.71 -13.35 -2.21
CA LYS A 179 -9.79 -13.94 -3.01
C LYS A 179 -10.66 -12.88 -3.70
N ALA A 180 -10.94 -11.77 -3.02
CA ALA A 180 -11.69 -10.65 -3.60
C ALA A 180 -10.92 -10.02 -4.77
N GLN A 181 -9.62 -9.80 -4.63
CA GLN A 181 -8.73 -9.31 -5.68
C GLN A 181 -8.69 -10.27 -6.88
N ALA A 182 -8.57 -11.57 -6.63
CA ALA A 182 -8.59 -12.57 -7.69
C ALA A 182 -9.95 -12.63 -8.40
N GLY A 183 -11.06 -12.52 -7.66
CA GLY A 183 -12.40 -12.44 -8.22
C GLY A 183 -12.59 -11.24 -9.12
N TRP A 184 -12.11 -10.07 -8.70
CA TRP A 184 -12.14 -8.87 -9.52
C TRP A 184 -11.30 -9.06 -10.80
N MET A 185 -10.10 -9.60 -10.69
CA MET A 185 -9.23 -9.84 -11.84
C MET A 185 -9.82 -10.85 -12.83
N MET A 186 -10.50 -11.89 -12.34
CA MET A 186 -11.24 -12.82 -13.19
C MET A 186 -12.36 -12.10 -13.96
N GLY A 187 -13.09 -11.19 -13.30
CA GLY A 187 -14.10 -10.35 -13.96
C GLY A 187 -13.50 -9.50 -15.07
N PHE A 188 -12.40 -8.80 -14.77
CA PHE A 188 -11.67 -7.98 -15.74
C PHE A 188 -11.21 -8.79 -16.97
N LEU A 189 -10.62 -9.97 -16.75
CA LEU A 189 -10.17 -10.84 -17.84
C LEU A 189 -11.33 -11.32 -18.71
N LYS A 190 -12.45 -11.69 -18.08
CA LYS A 190 -13.66 -12.14 -18.79
C LYS A 190 -14.25 -11.01 -19.66
N GLU A 191 -14.33 -9.79 -19.15
CA GLU A 191 -14.77 -8.62 -19.92
C GLU A 191 -13.85 -8.34 -21.10
N ALA A 192 -12.53 -8.51 -20.91
CA ALA A 192 -11.53 -8.40 -21.95
C ALA A 192 -11.44 -9.64 -22.86
N ARG A 193 -12.33 -10.64 -22.69
CA ARG A 193 -12.42 -11.89 -23.46
C ARG A 193 -11.18 -12.79 -23.37
N PHE A 194 -10.49 -12.78 -22.24
CA PHE A 194 -9.42 -13.70 -21.94
C PHE A 194 -9.93 -14.81 -21.02
N ASP A 195 -9.59 -16.06 -21.36
CA ASP A 195 -9.77 -17.23 -20.50
C ASP A 195 -8.45 -17.56 -19.83
N ALA A 196 -8.22 -17.01 -18.65
CA ALA A 196 -6.97 -17.19 -17.92
C ALA A 196 -7.24 -17.54 -16.46
N HIS A 197 -6.49 -18.50 -15.95
CA HIS A 197 -6.55 -18.88 -14.54
C HIS A 197 -5.94 -17.79 -13.67
N VAL A 198 -6.65 -17.38 -12.61
CA VAL A 198 -6.17 -16.38 -11.65
C VAL A 198 -5.88 -17.07 -10.32
N TRP A 199 -4.65 -16.92 -9.85
CA TRP A 199 -4.17 -17.44 -8.58
C TRP A 199 -4.21 -16.33 -7.52
N PRO A 200 -5.04 -16.46 -6.46
CA PRO A 200 -4.92 -15.59 -5.30
C PRO A 200 -3.71 -16.01 -4.47
N VAL A 201 -2.86 -15.04 -4.14
CA VAL A 201 -1.61 -15.26 -3.40
C VAL A 201 -1.52 -14.28 -2.24
N VAL A 202 -1.10 -14.75 -1.07
CA VAL A 202 -0.73 -13.92 0.08
C VAL A 202 0.74 -14.14 0.38
N LEU A 203 1.52 -13.06 0.40
CA LEU A 203 2.94 -13.11 0.72
C LEU A 203 3.21 -12.51 2.10
N PHE A 204 3.98 -13.25 2.91
CA PHE A 204 4.41 -12.83 4.24
C PHE A 204 5.95 -12.70 4.28
N PRO A 205 6.50 -11.51 4.00
CA PRO A 205 7.94 -11.31 3.95
C PRO A 205 8.61 -11.59 5.30
N GLY A 206 9.56 -12.52 5.26
CA GLY A 206 10.38 -12.89 6.40
C GLY A 206 9.71 -13.74 7.48
N TRP A 207 8.54 -14.32 7.20
CA TRP A 207 7.87 -15.30 8.05
C TRP A 207 7.98 -16.70 7.44
N PHE A 208 8.30 -17.69 8.25
CA PHE A 208 8.26 -19.07 7.82
C PHE A 208 6.79 -19.54 7.75
N VAL A 209 6.38 -19.96 6.57
CA VAL A 209 5.02 -20.50 6.35
C VAL A 209 5.10 -22.03 6.40
N GLU A 210 4.40 -22.64 7.36
CA GLU A 210 4.28 -24.08 7.41
C GLU A 210 3.55 -24.61 6.17
N PRO A 211 3.96 -25.77 5.65
CA PRO A 211 3.23 -26.43 4.57
C PRO A 211 1.76 -26.66 4.96
N PHE A 212 0.85 -26.30 4.09
CA PHE A 212 -0.58 -26.58 4.25
C PHE A 212 -1.22 -26.88 2.89
N ASP A 213 -2.41 -27.47 2.92
CA ASP A 213 -3.14 -27.74 1.70
C ASP A 213 -3.73 -26.43 1.13
N VAL A 214 -3.30 -26.07 -0.06
CA VAL A 214 -3.82 -24.92 -0.81
C VAL A 214 -5.34 -25.01 -1.02
N ARG A 215 -5.89 -26.21 -1.13
CA ARG A 215 -7.33 -26.42 -1.27
C ARG A 215 -8.11 -25.95 -0.05
N ALA A 216 -7.51 -26.03 1.14
CA ALA A 216 -8.15 -25.57 2.37
C ALA A 216 -8.23 -24.04 2.45
N THR A 217 -7.29 -23.33 1.85
CA THR A 217 -7.28 -21.86 1.82
C THR A 217 -7.95 -21.28 0.58
N GLY A 218 -7.92 -21.99 -0.54
CA GLY A 218 -8.26 -21.47 -1.86
C GLY A 218 -7.37 -20.33 -2.32
N ALA A 219 -6.18 -20.18 -1.71
CA ALA A 219 -5.16 -19.19 -2.05
C ALA A 219 -3.77 -19.74 -1.67
N TRP A 220 -2.74 -19.32 -2.37
CA TRP A 220 -1.37 -19.57 -1.94
C TRP A 220 -1.00 -18.64 -0.77
N VAL A 221 -0.36 -19.20 0.24
CA VAL A 221 0.20 -18.43 1.35
C VAL A 221 1.68 -18.78 1.45
N LEU A 222 2.55 -17.80 1.17
CA LEU A 222 3.97 -18.08 0.94
C LEU A 222 4.86 -16.99 1.57
N GLU A 223 6.11 -17.37 1.82
CA GLU A 223 7.20 -16.43 1.93
C GLU A 223 7.65 -16.06 0.51
N PRO A 224 7.97 -14.78 0.21
CA PRO A 224 8.26 -14.32 -1.15
C PRO A 224 9.27 -15.18 -1.92
N LYS A 225 10.30 -15.70 -1.25
CA LYS A 225 11.33 -16.56 -1.87
C LYS A 225 10.79 -17.88 -2.39
N ALA A 226 9.67 -18.36 -1.85
CA ALA A 226 9.05 -19.60 -2.29
C ALA A 226 8.25 -19.44 -3.58
N MET A 227 7.86 -18.22 -3.94
CA MET A 227 6.95 -17.92 -5.07
C MET A 227 7.44 -18.55 -6.38
N GLY A 228 8.74 -18.40 -6.71
CA GLY A 228 9.31 -18.96 -7.94
C GLY A 228 9.13 -20.46 -8.05
N LYS A 229 9.48 -21.20 -6.99
CA LYS A 229 9.35 -22.65 -6.95
C LYS A 229 7.88 -23.12 -7.05
N PHE A 230 6.97 -22.39 -6.43
CA PHE A 230 5.53 -22.71 -6.55
C PHE A 230 5.04 -22.49 -7.98
N MET A 231 5.43 -21.39 -8.63
CA MET A 231 5.07 -21.13 -10.02
C MET A 231 5.68 -22.16 -10.98
N GLU A 232 6.91 -22.61 -10.76
CA GLU A 232 7.57 -23.64 -11.59
C GLU A 232 6.80 -24.96 -11.61
N ASN A 233 6.14 -25.33 -10.52
CA ASN A 233 5.35 -26.56 -10.40
C ASN A 233 3.99 -26.50 -11.15
N GLU A 234 3.56 -25.28 -11.57
CA GLU A 234 2.31 -25.13 -12.31
C GLU A 234 2.54 -25.40 -13.81
N PRO A 235 1.55 -25.99 -14.48
CA PRO A 235 1.61 -26.17 -15.93
C PRO A 235 1.52 -24.82 -16.66
N ASP A 236 2.08 -24.77 -17.86
CA ASP A 236 1.85 -23.65 -18.76
C ASP A 236 0.38 -23.66 -19.22
N ARG A 237 -0.30 -22.52 -19.03
CA ARG A 237 -1.71 -22.31 -19.33
C ARG A 237 -1.94 -21.24 -20.40
N LEU A 238 -0.97 -20.36 -20.58
CA LEU A 238 -1.03 -19.24 -21.53
C LEU A 238 0.13 -19.29 -22.50
N SER A 239 -0.17 -19.07 -23.75
CA SER A 239 0.82 -18.83 -24.78
C SER A 239 1.52 -17.48 -24.61
N ARG A 240 2.66 -17.29 -25.28
CA ARG A 240 3.38 -16.00 -25.25
C ARG A 240 2.54 -14.82 -25.75
N ASP A 241 1.67 -15.07 -26.73
CA ASP A 241 0.84 -14.01 -27.31
C ASP A 241 -0.31 -13.64 -26.36
N GLU A 242 -0.92 -14.62 -25.67
CA GLU A 242 -1.91 -14.36 -24.64
C GLU A 242 -1.30 -13.59 -23.46
N VAL A 243 -0.11 -13.97 -22.99
CA VAL A 243 0.61 -13.23 -21.94
C VAL A 243 0.84 -11.77 -22.34
N LYS A 244 1.27 -11.50 -23.58
CA LYS A 244 1.45 -10.13 -24.11
C LYS A 244 0.13 -9.38 -24.21
N ALA A 245 -0.92 -10.03 -24.69
CA ALA A 245 -2.23 -9.43 -24.85
C ALA A 245 -2.84 -9.03 -23.51
N ILE A 246 -2.80 -9.94 -22.51
CA ILE A 246 -3.26 -9.67 -21.14
C ILE A 246 -2.42 -8.56 -20.50
N GLY A 247 -1.08 -8.64 -20.62
CA GLY A 247 -0.18 -7.60 -20.09
C GLY A 247 -0.46 -6.22 -20.68
N SER A 248 -0.76 -6.14 -21.98
CA SER A 248 -1.14 -4.90 -22.66
C SER A 248 -2.50 -4.38 -22.20
N ALA A 249 -3.48 -5.26 -22.02
CA ALA A 249 -4.81 -4.89 -21.52
C ALA A 249 -4.73 -4.32 -20.10
N VAL A 250 -4.00 -4.97 -19.19
CA VAL A 250 -3.75 -4.48 -17.82
C VAL A 250 -3.03 -3.13 -17.85
N THR A 251 -2.00 -2.98 -18.69
CA THR A 251 -1.29 -1.70 -18.85
C THR A 251 -2.22 -0.58 -19.28
N SER A 252 -3.10 -0.86 -20.25
CA SER A 252 -4.07 0.12 -20.75
C SER A 252 -5.09 0.50 -19.69
N TYR A 253 -5.57 -0.48 -18.92
CA TYR A 253 -6.47 -0.27 -17.80
C TYR A 253 -5.85 0.65 -16.74
N ILE A 254 -4.63 0.31 -16.26
CA ILE A 254 -3.94 1.11 -15.25
C ILE A 254 -3.77 2.57 -15.71
N ARG A 255 -3.37 2.78 -16.98
CA ARG A 255 -3.22 4.12 -17.53
C ARG A 255 -4.55 4.89 -17.60
N ALA A 256 -5.64 4.20 -17.93
CA ALA A 256 -6.96 4.80 -17.98
C ALA A 256 -7.42 5.25 -16.56
N GLU A 257 -7.20 4.42 -15.55
CA GLU A 257 -7.55 4.78 -14.16
C GLU A 257 -6.70 5.95 -13.65
N LEU A 258 -5.39 5.93 -13.86
CA LEU A 258 -4.50 7.06 -13.51
C LEU A 258 -4.85 8.36 -14.24
N GLY A 259 -5.47 8.26 -15.43
CA GLY A 259 -5.97 9.42 -16.17
C GLY A 259 -7.24 10.04 -15.59
N LYS A 260 -8.03 9.30 -14.80
CA LYS A 260 -9.25 9.80 -14.15
C LYS A 260 -8.96 10.59 -12.87
N THR A 261 -7.86 10.26 -12.18
CA THR A 261 -7.46 10.86 -10.89
C THR A 261 -6.56 12.10 -11.03
N ALA A 262 -6.19 12.49 -12.23
CA ALA A 262 -5.35 13.65 -12.56
C ALA A 262 -6.14 14.79 -13.22
#